data_084052971e594570cbc5c3159c8f4a12
#
_entry.id   084052971e594570cbc5c3159c8f4a12
#
_cell.length_a   1.000
_cell.length_b   1.000
_cell.length_c   1.000
_cell.angle_alpha   90.00
_cell.angle_beta   90.00
_cell.angle_gamma   90.00
#
_symmetry.space_group_name_H-M   'P 1'
#
loop_
_entity.id
_entity.type
_entity.pdbx_description
1 polymer ?
#
loop_
_entity_poly.entity_id
_entity_poly.type
_entity_poly.pdbx_seq_one_letter_code
_entity_poly.pdbx_strand_id
1 'polypeptide(L)'
;MAISATLVKELRDKSGAPMMDCKTALVEAEGDLEKAHRILRQKGQASAVKRSSKATSEGAVGSYIHAGGRIGVLIEVNCETDFVARTADFQTLVKDLAMHIAASEPRVVDRDEVTEDVLNEEREIYRQQAAASGKPPAVVEKIVAGRMEKFYQEFCLMEQPFVRDPNLTVKDVIHNVIAKTGENIRVKRFARFVLGQDHRQGSGHTSR
;
A
#
# COMPACT_ATOMS: atom_id res chain seq x y z
N MET A 1 -31.86 -2.25 16.99
CA MET A 1 -32.43 -2.91 15.80
C MET A 1 -31.78 -4.26 15.60
N ALA A 2 -32.54 -5.29 15.21
CA ALA A 2 -31.96 -6.58 14.85
C ALA A 2 -31.34 -6.48 13.47
N ILE A 3 -30.04 -6.67 13.36
CA ILE A 3 -29.34 -6.69 12.05
C ILE A 3 -29.67 -8.00 11.34
N SER A 4 -30.15 -7.91 10.09
CA SER A 4 -30.52 -9.08 9.30
C SER A 4 -29.27 -9.85 8.83
N ALA A 5 -29.39 -11.18 8.74
CA ALA A 5 -28.30 -12.01 8.22
C ALA A 5 -27.94 -11.67 6.77
N THR A 6 -28.91 -11.21 5.98
CA THR A 6 -28.71 -10.75 4.59
C THR A 6 -27.78 -9.54 4.54
N LEU A 7 -27.99 -8.56 5.42
CA LEU A 7 -27.17 -7.34 5.49
C LEU A 7 -25.73 -7.67 5.92
N VAL A 8 -25.56 -8.60 6.88
CA VAL A 8 -24.24 -9.09 7.30
C VAL A 8 -23.51 -9.77 6.14
N LYS A 9 -24.22 -10.60 5.38
CA LYS A 9 -23.65 -11.26 4.20
C LYS A 9 -23.23 -10.25 3.13
N GLU A 10 -24.08 -9.26 2.84
CA GLU A 10 -23.77 -8.22 1.86
C GLU A 10 -22.50 -7.43 2.25
N LEU A 11 -22.40 -7.02 3.51
CA LEU A 11 -21.21 -6.32 4.00
C LEU A 11 -19.97 -7.22 3.93
N ARG A 12 -20.10 -8.51 4.25
CA ARG A 12 -19.01 -9.47 4.14
C ARG A 12 -18.56 -9.65 2.69
N ASP A 13 -19.48 -9.78 1.76
CA ASP A 13 -19.15 -9.96 0.33
C ASP A 13 -18.43 -8.73 -0.23
N LYS A 14 -18.77 -7.53 0.24
CA LYS A 14 -18.09 -6.27 -0.13
C LYS A 14 -16.74 -6.06 0.57
N SER A 15 -16.65 -6.34 1.86
CA SER A 15 -15.45 -6.02 2.66
C SER A 15 -14.46 -7.17 2.77
N GLY A 16 -14.93 -8.41 2.60
CA GLY A 16 -14.18 -9.64 2.88
C GLY A 16 -13.84 -9.86 4.36
N ALA A 17 -14.35 -9.02 5.27
CA ALA A 17 -14.08 -9.11 6.69
C ALA A 17 -14.77 -10.33 7.33
N PRO A 18 -14.28 -10.82 8.50
CA PRO A 18 -14.92 -11.89 9.24
C PRO A 18 -16.39 -11.58 9.57
N MET A 19 -17.25 -12.61 9.54
CA MET A 19 -18.70 -12.47 9.74
C MET A 19 -19.07 -11.74 11.02
N MET A 20 -18.35 -12.01 12.11
CA MET A 20 -18.62 -11.39 13.42
C MET A 20 -18.23 -9.91 13.43
N ASP A 21 -17.16 -9.54 12.72
CA ASP A 21 -16.73 -8.15 12.61
C ASP A 21 -17.73 -7.36 11.76
N CYS A 22 -18.25 -7.96 10.67
CA CYS A 22 -19.32 -7.36 9.87
C CYS A 22 -20.59 -7.12 10.70
N LYS A 23 -21.00 -8.12 11.50
CA LYS A 23 -22.15 -7.98 12.41
C LYS A 23 -21.95 -6.86 13.43
N THR A 24 -20.78 -6.83 14.07
CA THR A 24 -20.44 -5.80 15.06
C THR A 24 -20.42 -4.40 14.43
N ALA A 25 -19.80 -4.27 13.25
CA ALA A 25 -19.75 -3.00 12.54
C ALA A 25 -21.14 -2.50 12.11
N LEU A 26 -22.03 -3.41 11.67
CA LEU A 26 -23.41 -3.05 11.35
C LEU A 26 -24.22 -2.64 12.58
N VAL A 27 -23.99 -3.25 13.74
CA VAL A 27 -24.63 -2.81 14.99
C VAL A 27 -24.18 -1.41 15.34
N GLU A 28 -22.87 -1.12 15.30
CA GLU A 28 -22.29 0.20 15.55
C GLU A 28 -22.76 1.26 14.53
N ALA A 29 -23.01 0.82 13.30
CA ALA A 29 -23.48 1.67 12.21
C ALA A 29 -25.02 1.79 12.15
N GLU A 30 -25.76 1.18 13.09
CA GLU A 30 -27.23 1.16 13.11
C GLU A 30 -27.86 0.62 11.82
N GLY A 31 -27.16 -0.30 11.14
CA GLY A 31 -27.58 -0.93 9.88
C GLY A 31 -27.14 -0.19 8.60
N ASP A 32 -26.45 0.94 8.71
CA ASP A 32 -25.87 1.65 7.56
C ASP A 32 -24.66 0.91 7.02
N LEU A 33 -24.75 0.39 5.79
CA LEU A 33 -23.69 -0.39 5.12
C LEU A 33 -22.42 0.43 4.86
N GLU A 34 -22.55 1.68 4.44
CA GLU A 34 -21.40 2.53 4.13
C GLU A 34 -20.64 2.93 5.40
N LYS A 35 -21.40 3.26 6.46
CA LYS A 35 -20.81 3.53 7.77
C LYS A 35 -20.15 2.30 8.36
N ALA A 36 -20.80 1.13 8.24
CA ALA A 36 -20.22 -0.15 8.70
C ALA A 36 -18.94 -0.51 7.93
N HIS A 37 -18.91 -0.27 6.62
CA HIS A 37 -17.71 -0.48 5.81
C HIS A 37 -16.54 0.43 6.26
N ARG A 38 -16.82 1.70 6.55
CA ARG A 38 -15.81 2.62 7.12
C ARG A 38 -15.29 2.17 8.48
N ILE A 39 -16.18 1.69 9.36
CA ILE A 39 -15.80 1.15 10.67
C ILE A 39 -14.89 -0.07 10.50
N LEU A 40 -15.22 -1.00 9.59
CA LEU A 40 -14.37 -2.17 9.29
C LEU A 40 -13.00 -1.76 8.78
N ARG A 41 -12.93 -0.76 7.88
CA ARG A 41 -11.66 -0.25 7.37
C ARG A 41 -10.79 0.33 8.49
N GLN A 42 -11.36 1.14 9.39
CA GLN A 42 -10.66 1.70 10.55
C GLN A 42 -10.15 0.61 11.51
N LYS A 43 -10.99 -0.39 11.80
CA LYS A 43 -10.60 -1.54 12.65
C LYS A 43 -9.51 -2.39 12.00
N GLY A 44 -9.57 -2.59 10.69
CA GLY A 44 -8.56 -3.30 9.92
C GLY A 44 -7.20 -2.58 9.97
N GLN A 45 -7.19 -1.27 9.77
CA GLN A 45 -5.97 -0.44 9.91
C GLN A 45 -5.38 -0.52 11.33
N ALA A 46 -6.21 -0.40 12.37
CA ALA A 46 -5.76 -0.53 13.76
C ALA A 46 -5.20 -1.93 14.07
N SER A 47 -5.79 -2.98 13.51
CA SER A 47 -5.30 -4.36 13.64
C SER A 47 -3.95 -4.54 12.95
N ALA A 48 -3.79 -4.00 11.73
CA ALA A 48 -2.54 -4.05 10.98
C ALA A 48 -1.40 -3.35 11.73
N VAL A 49 -1.67 -2.15 12.30
CA VAL A 49 -0.69 -1.43 13.13
C VAL A 49 -0.26 -2.26 14.35
N LYS A 50 -1.20 -2.90 15.05
CA LYS A 50 -0.86 -3.77 16.20
C LYS A 50 0.00 -4.97 15.82
N ARG A 51 -0.16 -5.48 14.59
CA ARG A 51 0.58 -6.64 14.08
C ARG A 51 1.90 -6.29 13.41
N SER A 52 2.15 -5.03 13.08
CA SER A 52 3.35 -4.60 12.33
C SER A 52 4.68 -4.99 12.99
N SER A 53 4.69 -5.19 14.33
CA SER A 53 5.86 -5.66 15.08
C SER A 53 6.10 -7.17 15.02
N LYS A 54 5.14 -7.96 14.48
CA LYS A 54 5.28 -9.41 14.34
C LYS A 54 6.27 -9.72 13.23
N ALA A 55 7.19 -10.65 13.51
CA ALA A 55 8.15 -11.13 12.53
C ALA A 55 7.43 -11.84 11.38
N THR A 56 7.90 -11.60 10.16
CA THR A 56 7.38 -12.19 8.93
C THR A 56 8.52 -12.93 8.25
N SER A 57 8.66 -14.22 8.55
CA SER A 57 9.74 -15.09 8.03
C SER A 57 9.31 -15.92 6.83
N GLU A 58 8.01 -16.10 6.65
CA GLU A 58 7.40 -16.84 5.56
C GLU A 58 6.88 -15.89 4.47
N GLY A 59 6.32 -16.41 3.37
CA GLY A 59 5.77 -15.58 2.31
C GLY A 59 5.95 -16.17 0.92
N ALA A 60 5.97 -15.30 -0.09
CA ALA A 60 6.19 -15.70 -1.48
C ALA A 60 6.98 -14.67 -2.28
N VAL A 61 7.73 -15.15 -3.26
CA VAL A 61 8.25 -14.34 -4.35
C VAL A 61 7.30 -14.47 -5.53
N GLY A 62 6.67 -13.35 -5.89
CA GLY A 62 5.79 -13.26 -7.05
C GLY A 62 6.45 -12.60 -8.24
N SER A 63 5.92 -12.87 -9.43
CA SER A 63 6.36 -12.22 -10.67
C SER A 63 5.19 -11.77 -11.52
N TYR A 64 5.40 -10.72 -12.29
CA TYR A 64 4.47 -10.26 -13.31
C TYR A 64 5.26 -9.82 -14.55
N ILE A 65 4.89 -10.37 -15.69
CA ILE A 65 5.37 -9.90 -16.99
C ILE A 65 4.22 -9.25 -17.72
N HIS A 66 4.36 -7.98 -18.05
CA HIS A 66 3.33 -7.26 -18.79
C HIS A 66 3.26 -7.76 -20.24
N ALA A 67 2.05 -7.68 -20.82
CA ALA A 67 1.82 -8.11 -22.19
C ALA A 67 2.82 -7.47 -23.16
N GLY A 68 3.42 -8.28 -24.03
CA GLY A 68 4.49 -7.88 -24.92
C GLY A 68 5.91 -8.02 -24.34
N GLY A 69 6.06 -8.47 -23.07
CA GLY A 69 7.36 -8.84 -22.49
C GLY A 69 8.35 -7.69 -22.27
N ARG A 70 7.87 -6.44 -22.29
CA ARG A 70 8.74 -5.25 -22.17
C ARG A 70 8.90 -4.76 -20.74
N ILE A 71 8.03 -5.16 -19.82
CA ILE A 71 8.07 -4.81 -18.39
C ILE A 71 7.96 -6.12 -17.60
N GLY A 72 8.88 -6.32 -16.68
CA GLY A 72 8.89 -7.44 -15.75
C GLY A 72 9.06 -6.95 -14.31
N VAL A 73 8.36 -7.60 -13.38
CA VAL A 73 8.45 -7.33 -11.94
C VAL A 73 8.67 -8.62 -11.19
N LEU A 74 9.58 -8.59 -10.21
CA LEU A 74 9.69 -9.55 -9.12
C LEU A 74 9.38 -8.83 -7.82
N ILE A 75 8.60 -9.46 -6.94
CA ILE A 75 8.25 -8.90 -5.63
C ILE A 75 8.35 -9.98 -4.56
N GLU A 76 8.92 -9.65 -3.42
CA GLU A 76 8.92 -10.48 -2.21
C GLU A 76 7.92 -9.90 -1.21
N VAL A 77 6.90 -10.71 -0.88
CA VAL A 77 5.89 -10.38 0.13
C VAL A 77 5.96 -11.41 1.24
N ASN A 78 6.14 -10.96 2.48
CA ASN A 78 6.29 -11.82 3.63
C ASN A 78 5.04 -11.81 4.51
N CYS A 79 4.80 -12.93 5.22
CA CYS A 79 3.76 -13.13 6.23
C CYS A 79 4.31 -13.93 7.43
N GLU A 80 3.49 -14.14 8.47
CA GLU A 80 3.94 -14.84 9.68
C GLU A 80 4.10 -16.34 9.45
N THR A 81 3.18 -16.99 8.68
CA THR A 81 3.18 -18.43 8.46
C THR A 81 3.06 -18.83 6.98
N ASP A 82 3.52 -20.04 6.67
CA ASP A 82 3.38 -20.65 5.35
C ASP A 82 1.91 -20.99 5.00
N PHE A 83 1.05 -21.15 6.01
CA PHE A 83 -0.39 -21.34 5.81
C PHE A 83 -1.03 -20.13 5.15
N VAL A 84 -0.74 -18.91 5.63
CA VAL A 84 -1.24 -17.68 5.03
C VAL A 84 -0.62 -17.46 3.66
N ALA A 85 0.67 -17.75 3.49
CA ALA A 85 1.34 -17.65 2.19
C ALA A 85 0.64 -18.46 1.08
N ARG A 86 -0.02 -19.56 1.41
CA ARG A 86 -0.73 -20.45 0.46
C ARG A 86 -2.19 -20.05 0.23
N THR A 87 -2.73 -19.11 0.96
CA THR A 87 -4.14 -18.68 0.79
C THR A 87 -4.35 -17.96 -0.53
N ALA A 88 -5.56 -18.08 -1.08
CA ALA A 88 -5.92 -17.39 -2.31
C ALA A 88 -5.86 -15.85 -2.15
N ASP A 89 -6.24 -15.32 -0.98
CA ASP A 89 -6.17 -13.88 -0.69
C ASP A 89 -4.74 -13.37 -0.74
N PHE A 90 -3.79 -14.09 -0.12
CA PHE A 90 -2.37 -13.71 -0.14
C PHE A 90 -1.77 -13.80 -1.55
N GLN A 91 -2.03 -14.90 -2.28
CA GLN A 91 -1.53 -15.09 -3.64
C GLN A 91 -2.09 -14.05 -4.61
N THR A 92 -3.35 -13.67 -4.44
CA THR A 92 -3.98 -12.60 -5.21
C THR A 92 -3.32 -11.25 -4.90
N LEU A 93 -3.07 -10.96 -3.62
CA LEU A 93 -2.36 -9.74 -3.20
C LEU A 93 -0.98 -9.65 -3.86
N VAL A 94 -0.18 -10.72 -3.82
CA VAL A 94 1.17 -10.75 -4.42
C VAL A 94 1.11 -10.44 -5.92
N LYS A 95 0.18 -11.08 -6.64
CA LYS A 95 -0.03 -10.85 -8.08
C LYS A 95 -0.46 -9.42 -8.38
N ASP A 96 -1.39 -8.89 -7.59
CA ASP A 96 -1.94 -7.55 -7.77
C ASP A 96 -0.91 -6.47 -7.48
N LEU A 97 -0.08 -6.67 -6.45
CA LEU A 97 1.05 -5.78 -6.15
C LEU A 97 2.10 -5.79 -7.25
N ALA A 98 2.46 -6.97 -7.79
CA ALA A 98 3.40 -7.06 -8.90
C ALA A 98 2.89 -6.33 -10.15
N MET A 99 1.60 -6.47 -10.45
CA MET A 99 0.95 -5.74 -11.56
C MET A 99 0.93 -4.24 -11.30
N HIS A 100 0.61 -3.82 -10.06
CA HIS A 100 0.62 -2.42 -9.66
C HIS A 100 2.02 -1.78 -9.85
N ILE A 101 3.08 -2.46 -9.39
CA ILE A 101 4.47 -2.00 -9.56
C ILE A 101 4.84 -1.85 -11.04
N ALA A 102 4.39 -2.78 -11.88
CA ALA A 102 4.61 -2.68 -13.33
C ALA A 102 3.99 -1.41 -13.93
N ALA A 103 2.78 -1.04 -13.48
CA ALA A 103 2.00 0.08 -13.99
C ALA A 103 2.41 1.44 -13.39
N SER A 104 2.65 1.50 -12.07
CA SER A 104 2.79 2.74 -11.31
C SER A 104 4.24 3.13 -11.01
N GLU A 105 5.20 2.25 -11.29
CA GLU A 105 6.64 2.55 -11.24
C GLU A 105 7.15 3.14 -9.90
N PRO A 106 6.80 2.58 -8.74
CA PRO A 106 7.38 3.03 -7.47
C PRO A 106 8.90 2.82 -7.46
N ARG A 107 9.61 3.61 -6.66
CA ARG A 107 11.07 3.54 -6.54
C ARG A 107 11.52 2.79 -5.30
N VAL A 108 10.75 2.92 -4.22
CA VAL A 108 11.00 2.28 -2.91
C VAL A 108 9.70 1.71 -2.36
N VAL A 109 9.78 0.89 -1.31
CA VAL A 109 8.58 0.35 -0.66
C VAL A 109 7.95 1.40 0.24
N ASP A 110 8.73 2.02 1.14
CA ASP A 110 8.24 2.94 2.16
C ASP A 110 9.07 4.24 2.20
N ARG A 111 8.60 5.27 2.94
CA ARG A 111 9.26 6.57 3.08
C ARG A 111 10.66 6.50 3.69
N ASP A 112 10.85 5.59 4.63
CA ASP A 112 12.13 5.40 5.33
C ASP A 112 13.24 4.82 4.44
N GLU A 113 12.89 4.30 3.26
CA GLU A 113 13.85 3.88 2.25
C GLU A 113 14.32 5.04 1.33
N VAL A 114 13.66 6.21 1.40
CA VAL A 114 14.08 7.39 0.63
C VAL A 114 15.28 8.05 1.31
N THR A 115 16.39 8.15 0.60
CA THR A 115 17.61 8.75 1.16
C THR A 115 17.45 10.24 1.40
N GLU A 116 18.15 10.78 2.41
CA GLU A 116 18.14 12.23 2.70
C GLU A 116 18.66 13.06 1.52
N ASP A 117 19.56 12.54 0.72
CA ASP A 117 20.08 13.24 -0.47
C ASP A 117 18.95 13.46 -1.49
N VAL A 118 18.14 12.42 -1.78
CA VAL A 118 16.97 12.53 -2.67
C VAL A 118 15.94 13.51 -2.10
N LEU A 119 15.66 13.43 -0.79
CA LEU A 119 14.70 14.33 -0.16
C LEU A 119 15.16 15.80 -0.19
N ASN A 120 16.45 16.06 0.00
CA ASN A 120 17.01 17.40 -0.01
C ASN A 120 17.04 17.97 -1.43
N GLU A 121 17.40 17.17 -2.44
CA GLU A 121 17.38 17.55 -3.84
C GLU A 121 15.95 17.95 -4.28
N GLU A 122 14.95 17.12 -3.98
CA GLU A 122 13.55 17.40 -4.34
C GLU A 122 13.01 18.64 -3.61
N ARG A 123 13.30 18.78 -2.30
CA ARG A 123 12.91 19.97 -1.53
C ARG A 123 13.48 21.24 -2.14
N GLU A 124 14.75 21.23 -2.55
CA GLU A 124 15.41 22.40 -3.13
C GLU A 124 14.80 22.74 -4.49
N ILE A 125 14.56 21.76 -5.35
CA ILE A 125 13.86 21.94 -6.63
C ILE A 125 12.49 22.59 -6.41
N TYR A 126 11.68 22.05 -5.48
CA TYR A 126 10.35 22.60 -5.20
C TYR A 126 10.40 24.00 -4.59
N ARG A 127 11.41 24.29 -3.75
CA ARG A 127 11.62 25.62 -3.17
C ARG A 127 11.94 26.65 -4.24
N GLN A 128 12.87 26.35 -5.15
CA GLN A 128 13.23 27.22 -6.26
C GLN A 128 12.03 27.50 -7.16
N GLN A 129 11.26 26.47 -7.53
CA GLN A 129 10.05 26.61 -8.34
C GLN A 129 8.97 27.44 -7.63
N ALA A 130 8.80 27.26 -6.33
CA ALA A 130 7.81 28.02 -5.57
C ALA A 130 8.23 29.47 -5.35
N ALA A 131 9.52 29.72 -5.09
CA ALA A 131 10.07 31.07 -4.93
C ALA A 131 9.93 31.92 -6.22
N ALA A 132 10.08 31.32 -7.40
CA ALA A 132 9.88 31.98 -8.69
C ALA A 132 8.46 32.55 -8.86
N SER A 133 7.49 32.12 -8.05
CA SER A 133 6.12 32.63 -8.08
C SER A 133 5.90 33.95 -7.31
N GLY A 134 6.94 34.51 -6.70
CA GLY A 134 6.88 35.79 -5.96
C GLY A 134 6.07 35.74 -4.67
N LYS A 135 5.79 34.55 -4.14
CA LYS A 135 5.00 34.35 -2.91
C LYS A 135 5.85 34.58 -1.64
N PRO A 136 5.20 34.99 -0.53
CA PRO A 136 5.89 35.12 0.74
C PRO A 136 6.57 33.81 1.19
N PRO A 137 7.71 33.86 1.92
CA PRO A 137 8.45 32.65 2.33
C PRO A 137 7.61 31.62 3.07
N ALA A 138 6.72 32.04 3.96
CA ALA A 138 5.83 31.13 4.70
C ALA A 138 4.83 30.36 3.79
N VAL A 139 4.45 30.97 2.65
CA VAL A 139 3.61 30.32 1.63
C VAL A 139 4.44 29.36 0.78
N VAL A 140 5.67 29.72 0.45
CA VAL A 140 6.62 28.87 -0.25
C VAL A 140 6.82 27.55 0.51
N GLU A 141 7.12 27.59 1.82
CA GLU A 141 7.33 26.38 2.61
C GLU A 141 6.08 25.49 2.68
N LYS A 142 4.87 26.06 2.74
CA LYS A 142 3.63 25.26 2.65
C LYS A 142 3.46 24.59 1.29
N ILE A 143 3.85 25.26 0.22
CA ILE A 143 3.81 24.67 -1.14
C ILE A 143 4.81 23.54 -1.24
N VAL A 144 6.04 23.73 -0.73
CA VAL A 144 7.08 22.69 -0.70
C VAL A 144 6.58 21.47 0.08
N ALA A 145 6.04 21.67 1.29
CA ALA A 145 5.49 20.56 2.08
C ALA A 145 4.40 19.78 1.32
N GLY A 146 3.45 20.48 0.68
CA GLY A 146 2.41 19.84 -0.11
C GLY A 146 2.93 19.09 -1.36
N ARG A 147 4.01 19.58 -1.98
CA ARG A 147 4.67 18.90 -3.10
C ARG A 147 5.45 17.67 -2.64
N MET A 148 6.10 17.74 -1.47
CA MET A 148 6.78 16.58 -0.88
C MET A 148 5.80 15.44 -0.57
N GLU A 149 4.57 15.75 -0.10
CA GLU A 149 3.55 14.71 0.07
C GLU A 149 3.16 14.04 -1.26
N LYS A 150 3.06 14.81 -2.35
CA LYS A 150 2.82 14.24 -3.69
C LYS A 150 4.00 13.40 -4.18
N PHE A 151 5.23 13.88 -3.92
CA PHE A 151 6.44 13.11 -4.23
C PHE A 151 6.40 11.73 -3.56
N TYR A 152 6.07 11.65 -2.26
CA TYR A 152 5.94 10.36 -1.59
C TYR A 152 4.84 9.48 -2.20
N GLN A 153 3.70 10.06 -2.59
CA GLN A 153 2.62 9.32 -3.23
C GLN A 153 2.98 8.76 -4.62
N GLU A 154 3.97 9.33 -5.29
CA GLU A 154 4.48 8.83 -6.57
C GLU A 154 5.67 7.88 -6.39
N PHE A 155 6.52 8.15 -5.41
CA PHE A 155 7.80 7.48 -5.20
C PHE A 155 7.70 6.22 -4.36
N CYS A 156 6.85 6.21 -3.32
CA CYS A 156 6.74 5.12 -2.35
C CYS A 156 5.55 4.20 -2.67
N LEU A 157 5.81 2.92 -2.87
CA LEU A 157 4.79 1.91 -3.18
C LEU A 157 3.59 1.96 -2.23
N MET A 158 3.85 2.01 -0.92
CA MET A 158 2.79 1.95 0.11
C MET A 158 1.82 3.14 0.07
N GLU A 159 2.23 4.26 -0.51
CA GLU A 159 1.42 5.49 -0.58
C GLU A 159 0.72 5.69 -1.91
N GLN A 160 1.07 4.91 -2.92
CA GLN A 160 0.45 5.02 -4.24
C GLN A 160 -1.04 4.64 -4.20
N PRO A 161 -1.90 5.36 -4.93
CA PRO A 161 -3.27 4.90 -5.21
C PRO A 161 -3.22 3.56 -5.95
N PHE A 162 -3.97 2.57 -5.46
CA PHE A 162 -3.92 1.23 -6.02
C PHE A 162 -4.53 1.18 -7.43
N VAL A 163 -3.84 0.56 -8.38
CA VAL A 163 -4.18 0.59 -9.81
C VAL A 163 -5.58 0.03 -10.12
N ARG A 164 -6.10 -0.93 -9.33
CA ARG A 164 -7.44 -1.51 -9.52
C ARG A 164 -8.54 -0.74 -8.82
N ASP A 165 -8.22 -0.02 -7.76
CA ASP A 165 -9.15 0.83 -7.01
C ASP A 165 -8.42 2.07 -6.48
N PRO A 166 -8.44 3.18 -7.22
CA PRO A 166 -7.75 4.41 -6.83
C PRO A 166 -8.26 5.07 -5.55
N ASN A 167 -9.39 4.61 -4.99
CA ASN A 167 -9.89 5.08 -3.69
C ASN A 167 -9.14 4.46 -2.51
N LEU A 168 -8.35 3.43 -2.76
CA LEU A 168 -7.50 2.75 -1.79
C LEU A 168 -6.03 3.02 -2.12
N THR A 169 -5.20 3.14 -1.08
CA THR A 169 -3.75 3.06 -1.25
C THR A 169 -3.31 1.59 -1.27
N VAL A 170 -2.10 1.33 -1.78
CA VAL A 170 -1.48 0.00 -1.67
C VAL A 170 -1.44 -0.47 -0.21
N LYS A 171 -1.12 0.43 0.72
CA LYS A 171 -1.16 0.19 2.16
C LYS A 171 -2.54 -0.27 2.64
N ASP A 172 -3.62 0.38 2.18
CA ASP A 172 -4.98 -0.02 2.53
C ASP A 172 -5.30 -1.43 2.03
N VAL A 173 -4.87 -1.78 0.81
CA VAL A 173 -5.08 -3.12 0.24
C VAL A 173 -4.38 -4.20 1.07
N ILE A 174 -3.13 -3.96 1.47
CA ILE A 174 -2.38 -4.87 2.36
C ILE A 174 -3.08 -4.99 3.72
N HIS A 175 -3.49 -3.88 4.34
CA HIS A 175 -4.21 -3.87 5.61
C HIS A 175 -5.52 -4.65 5.55
N ASN A 176 -6.23 -4.61 4.42
CA ASN A 176 -7.44 -5.40 4.21
C ASN A 176 -7.14 -6.91 4.23
N VAL A 177 -6.02 -7.35 3.63
CA VAL A 177 -5.63 -8.76 3.66
C VAL A 177 -5.14 -9.16 5.06
N ILE A 178 -4.41 -8.31 5.78
CA ILE A 178 -4.05 -8.51 7.19
C ILE A 178 -5.30 -8.69 8.06
N ALA A 179 -6.33 -7.87 7.85
CA ALA A 179 -7.59 -7.98 8.59
C ALA A 179 -8.31 -9.31 8.33
N LYS A 180 -8.24 -9.84 7.09
CA LYS A 180 -8.84 -11.13 6.72
C LYS A 180 -8.08 -12.32 7.27
N THR A 181 -6.76 -12.32 7.12
CA THR A 181 -5.89 -13.44 7.48
C THR A 181 -5.55 -13.47 8.96
N GLY A 182 -5.60 -12.32 9.61
CA GLY A 182 -5.19 -12.15 10.99
C GLY A 182 -3.67 -12.22 11.19
N GLU A 183 -2.86 -12.12 10.15
CA GLU A 183 -1.40 -12.12 10.21
C GLU A 183 -0.79 -10.84 9.67
N ASN A 184 0.41 -10.49 10.14
CA ASN A 184 1.20 -9.41 9.57
C ASN A 184 1.63 -9.79 8.15
N ILE A 185 1.48 -8.84 7.23
CA ILE A 185 1.93 -8.97 5.83
C ILE A 185 2.70 -7.71 5.46
N ARG A 186 3.86 -7.88 4.85
CA ARG A 186 4.69 -6.76 4.40
C ARG A 186 5.33 -7.03 3.06
N VAL A 187 5.46 -6.02 2.24
CA VAL A 187 6.35 -6.04 1.09
C VAL A 187 7.77 -5.89 1.60
N LYS A 188 8.63 -6.84 1.28
CA LYS A 188 10.04 -6.80 1.68
C LYS A 188 10.88 -6.01 0.69
N ARG A 189 10.67 -6.28 -0.60
CA ARG A 189 11.38 -5.64 -1.71
C ARG A 189 10.74 -5.99 -3.04
N PHE A 190 11.10 -5.26 -4.06
CA PHE A 190 10.76 -5.56 -5.45
C PHE A 190 11.89 -5.16 -6.41
N ALA A 191 11.84 -5.70 -7.62
CA ALA A 191 12.66 -5.28 -8.74
C ALA A 191 11.77 -5.13 -9.98
N ARG A 192 11.90 -4.01 -10.69
CA ARG A 192 11.18 -3.72 -11.93
C ARG A 192 12.17 -3.55 -13.07
N PHE A 193 11.97 -4.29 -14.14
CA PHE A 193 12.77 -4.27 -15.35
C PHE A 193 11.94 -3.71 -16.50
N VAL A 194 12.52 -2.81 -17.26
CA VAL A 194 11.94 -2.28 -18.49
C VAL A 194 12.94 -2.44 -19.61
N LEU A 195 12.50 -3.04 -20.70
CA LEU A 195 13.35 -3.26 -21.87
C LEU A 195 13.91 -1.94 -22.40
N GLY A 196 15.24 -1.83 -22.48
CA GLY A 196 15.93 -0.65 -22.97
C GLY A 196 16.13 0.46 -21.94
N GLN A 197 15.77 0.26 -20.68
CA GLN A 197 16.15 1.15 -19.57
C GLN A 197 17.34 0.56 -18.81
N ASP A 198 18.35 1.39 -18.56
CA ASP A 198 19.44 1.01 -17.67
C ASP A 198 18.90 0.81 -16.25
N HIS A 199 19.32 -0.26 -15.59
CA HIS A 199 18.95 -0.56 -14.22
C HIS A 199 19.60 0.47 -13.30
N ARG A 200 18.92 1.58 -13.01
CA ARG A 200 19.31 2.47 -11.90
C ARG A 200 18.98 1.73 -10.61
N GLN A 201 19.99 1.06 -10.05
CA GLN A 201 19.91 0.55 -8.70
C GLN A 201 19.64 1.75 -7.80
N GLY A 202 18.48 1.78 -7.14
CA GLY A 202 18.36 2.55 -5.92
C GLY A 202 19.48 2.07 -5.01
N SER A 203 20.44 2.93 -4.73
CA SER A 203 21.63 2.63 -3.94
C SER A 203 21.27 2.32 -2.48
N GLY A 204 20.71 1.15 -2.24
CA GLY A 204 20.66 0.52 -0.95
C GLY A 204 21.99 -0.22 -0.75
N HIS A 205 22.96 0.47 -0.16
CA HIS A 205 24.22 -0.10 0.23
C HIS A 205 23.99 -1.16 1.31
N THR A 206 23.96 -2.43 0.93
CA THR A 206 24.18 -3.52 1.88
C THR A 206 25.67 -3.60 2.17
N SER A 207 26.12 -2.89 3.19
CA SER A 207 27.38 -3.22 3.86
C SER A 207 27.19 -4.51 4.67
N ARG A 208 28.17 -5.40 4.55
CA ARG A 208 28.32 -6.72 5.17
C ARG A 208 28.02 -6.78 6.66
#